data_3766b6fed38496b6d5a0e6042cf24632
#
_entry.id   3766b6fed38496b6d5a0e6042cf24632
#
_cell.length_a   1.000
_cell.length_b   1.000
_cell.length_c   1.000
_cell.angle_alpha   90.00
_cell.angle_beta   90.00
_cell.angle_gamma   90.00
#
_symmetry.space_group_name_H-M   'P 1'
#
loop_
_entity.id
_entity.type
_entity.pdbx_description
1 polymer ?
#
loop_
_entity_poly.entity_id
_entity_poly.type
_entity_poly.pdbx_seq_one_letter_code
_entity_poly.pdbx_strand_id
1 'polypeptide(L)'
;MWPFKTNPKQEKKMTYRKIDANFAVAGQLLPGQIDEIAAAGFKTIICARPDHEEPGQPTFAEVARVAKEKGLQAVHIPISGGMTEGALIRMEKALKELPMPMYGYCRSGGRAGSLYSAALRAAH
;
A
#
# COMPACT_ATOMS: atom_id res chain seq x y z
N MET A 1 -12.63 -9.03 -33.82
CA MET A 1 -12.67 -8.83 -33.19
C MET A 1 -12.46 -8.80 -32.60
N TRP A 2 -11.93 -8.72 -32.29
CA TRP A 2 -11.63 -8.50 -31.54
C TRP A 2 -11.13 -8.41 -30.92
N PRO A 3 -10.78 -8.24 -30.85
CA PRO A 3 -10.19 -8.02 -30.13
C PRO A 3 -9.83 -7.75 -29.67
N PHE A 4 -9.73 -7.54 -29.64
CA PHE A 4 -9.39 -7.07 -29.03
C PHE A 4 -9.08 -6.97 -28.40
N LYS A 5 -9.09 -6.84 -28.70
CA LYS A 5 -8.62 -6.77 -28.06
C LYS A 5 -7.94 -6.80 -26.95
N THR A 6 -7.03 -7.04 -27.22
CA THR A 6 -6.52 -6.83 -25.94
C THR A 6 -6.24 -5.40 -25.68
N ASN A 7 -6.93 -4.91 -24.75
CA ASN A 7 -6.83 -3.57 -24.32
C ASN A 7 -5.54 -3.38 -23.53
N PRO A 8 -4.72 -2.36 -23.81
CA PRO A 8 -3.53 -2.09 -23.03
C PRO A 8 -3.80 -1.90 -21.55
N LYS A 9 -4.99 -1.46 -21.19
CA LYS A 9 -5.34 -1.30 -19.78
C LYS A 9 -5.39 -2.61 -19.03
N GLN A 10 -5.71 -3.68 -19.73
CA GLN A 10 -5.73 -4.98 -19.09
C GLN A 10 -4.32 -5.42 -18.76
N GLU A 11 -3.40 -4.95 -19.57
CA GLU A 11 -2.00 -5.30 -19.37
C GLU A 11 -1.40 -4.52 -18.24
N LYS A 12 -2.10 -3.46 -17.81
CA LYS A 12 -1.64 -2.66 -16.70
C LYS A 12 -2.31 -3.04 -15.41
N LYS A 13 -2.72 -4.29 -15.32
CA LYS A 13 -3.20 -4.79 -14.06
C LYS A 13 -2.21 -4.50 -12.99
N MET A 14 -2.71 -4.22 -11.83
CA MET A 14 -1.86 -4.01 -10.69
C MET A 14 -1.06 -5.25 -10.40
N THR A 15 0.20 -5.04 -10.11
CA THR A 15 1.05 -6.12 -9.67
C THR A 15 1.42 -5.84 -8.24
N TYR A 16 1.23 -6.84 -7.41
CA TYR A 16 1.66 -6.77 -6.02
C TYR A 16 2.17 -8.14 -5.63
N ARG A 17 2.97 -8.18 -4.58
CA ARG A 17 3.55 -9.42 -4.13
C ARG A 17 3.06 -9.69 -2.70
N LYS A 18 2.43 -10.81 -2.51
CA LYS A 18 2.01 -11.19 -1.16
C LYS A 18 3.20 -11.63 -0.36
N ILE A 19 3.36 -11.06 0.82
CA ILE A 19 4.37 -11.51 1.76
C ILE A 19 3.81 -12.68 2.56
N ASP A 20 2.55 -12.55 2.97
CA ASP A 20 1.84 -13.61 3.66
C ASP A 20 0.35 -13.37 3.47
N ALA A 21 -0.48 -14.07 4.22
CA ALA A 21 -1.94 -13.95 4.09
C ALA A 21 -2.45 -12.57 4.48
N ASN A 22 -1.68 -11.81 5.24
CA ASN A 22 -2.14 -10.55 5.82
C ASN A 22 -1.56 -9.31 5.15
N PHE A 23 -0.50 -9.45 4.35
CA PHE A 23 0.19 -8.26 3.84
C PHE A 23 0.75 -8.50 2.44
N ALA A 24 0.50 -7.54 1.57
CA ALA A 24 1.10 -7.52 0.24
C ALA A 24 1.82 -6.20 0.03
N VAL A 25 2.82 -6.19 -0.84
CA VAL A 25 3.60 -4.98 -1.13
C VAL A 25 3.59 -4.67 -2.61
N ALA A 26 3.73 -3.38 -2.92
CA ALA A 26 3.73 -2.93 -4.31
C ALA A 26 4.44 -1.58 -4.43
N GLY A 27 4.69 -1.18 -5.66
CA GLY A 27 5.18 0.15 -5.96
C GLY A 27 4.05 1.17 -5.84
N GLN A 28 4.34 2.39 -6.28
CA GLN A 28 3.41 3.52 -6.11
C GLN A 28 2.00 3.17 -6.54
N LEU A 29 1.07 3.42 -5.64
CA LEU A 29 -0.35 3.22 -5.88
C LEU A 29 -0.95 4.48 -6.47
N LEU A 30 -1.73 4.32 -7.53
CA LEU A 30 -2.46 5.43 -8.14
C LEU A 30 -3.90 5.40 -7.63
N PRO A 31 -4.49 6.58 -7.40
CA PRO A 31 -5.87 6.61 -6.87
C PRO A 31 -6.86 5.81 -7.71
N GLY A 32 -6.67 5.78 -9.04
CA GLY A 32 -7.55 5.02 -9.93
C GLY A 32 -7.45 3.52 -9.78
N GLN A 33 -6.45 3.02 -9.06
CA GLN A 33 -6.26 1.58 -8.86
C GLN A 33 -6.91 1.06 -7.58
N ILE A 34 -7.46 1.96 -6.77
CA ILE A 34 -7.99 1.55 -5.46
C ILE A 34 -9.22 0.67 -5.59
N ASP A 35 -10.00 0.84 -6.67
CA ASP A 35 -11.12 -0.08 -6.92
C ASP A 35 -10.64 -1.53 -7.01
N GLU A 36 -9.52 -1.75 -7.68
CA GLU A 36 -9.00 -3.11 -7.82
C GLU A 36 -8.52 -3.67 -6.49
N ILE A 37 -7.92 -2.82 -5.67
CA ILE A 37 -7.47 -3.22 -4.34
C ILE A 37 -8.66 -3.64 -3.49
N ALA A 38 -9.73 -2.85 -3.52
CA ALA A 38 -10.94 -3.17 -2.78
C ALA A 38 -11.55 -4.46 -3.29
N ALA A 39 -11.61 -4.62 -4.63
CA ALA A 39 -12.19 -5.83 -5.23
C ALA A 39 -11.37 -7.08 -4.90
N ALA A 40 -10.07 -6.92 -4.70
CA ALA A 40 -9.20 -8.04 -4.34
C ALA A 40 -9.31 -8.44 -2.87
N GLY A 41 -10.08 -7.69 -2.08
CA GLY A 41 -10.36 -8.05 -0.70
C GLY A 41 -9.51 -7.35 0.33
N PHE A 42 -8.62 -6.45 -0.08
CA PHE A 42 -7.81 -5.69 0.88
C PHE A 42 -8.70 -4.74 1.69
N LYS A 43 -8.35 -4.55 2.94
CA LYS A 43 -9.13 -3.73 3.86
C LYS A 43 -8.41 -2.47 4.29
N THR A 44 -7.08 -2.47 4.23
CA THR A 44 -6.26 -1.36 4.71
C THR A 44 -5.12 -1.10 3.75
N ILE A 45 -4.81 0.17 3.55
CA ILE A 45 -3.67 0.60 2.74
C ILE A 45 -2.63 1.23 3.67
N ILE A 46 -1.38 0.78 3.57
CA ILE A 46 -0.26 1.37 4.30
C ILE A 46 0.66 2.02 3.29
N CYS A 47 0.89 3.32 3.44
CA CYS A 47 1.81 4.05 2.58
C CYS A 47 3.11 4.31 3.32
N ALA A 48 4.20 3.70 2.85
CA ALA A 48 5.51 3.89 3.46
C ALA A 48 6.36 4.91 2.68
N ARG A 49 5.76 5.57 1.70
CA ARG A 49 6.48 6.51 0.86
C ARG A 49 6.22 7.95 1.31
N PRO A 50 7.28 8.76 1.53
CA PRO A 50 7.07 10.18 1.79
C PRO A 50 6.45 10.85 0.56
N ASP A 51 5.63 11.87 0.81
CA ASP A 51 5.08 12.65 -0.29
C ASP A 51 6.19 13.44 -0.97
N HIS A 52 5.98 13.75 -2.23
CA HIS A 52 6.87 14.64 -2.99
C HIS A 52 8.27 14.10 -3.23
N GLU A 53 8.43 12.77 -3.27
CA GLU A 53 9.72 12.21 -3.67
C GLU A 53 9.98 12.39 -5.16
N GLU A 54 8.93 12.48 -5.95
CA GLU A 54 9.04 12.70 -7.39
C GLU A 54 7.98 13.68 -7.87
N PRO A 55 8.26 14.44 -8.94
CA PRO A 55 7.23 15.28 -9.55
C PRO A 55 6.06 14.40 -10.01
N GLY A 56 4.84 14.86 -9.76
CA GLY A 56 3.66 14.15 -10.22
C GLY A 56 3.24 12.98 -9.37
N GLN A 57 3.96 12.69 -8.31
CA GLN A 57 3.60 11.60 -7.41
C GLN A 57 2.28 11.93 -6.71
N PRO A 58 1.29 11.02 -6.74
CA PRO A 58 0.07 11.22 -5.96
C PRO A 58 0.40 11.35 -4.49
N THR A 59 -0.24 12.30 -3.82
CA THR A 59 -0.02 12.46 -2.38
C THR A 59 -0.77 11.38 -1.61
N PHE A 60 -0.33 11.13 -0.40
CA PHE A 60 -1.06 10.22 0.45
C PHE A 60 -2.50 10.71 0.68
N ALA A 61 -2.68 12.02 0.80
CA ALA A 61 -4.02 12.57 1.02
C ALA A 61 -4.98 12.19 -0.12
N GLU A 62 -4.49 12.20 -1.36
CA GLU A 62 -5.32 11.80 -2.49
C GLU A 62 -5.69 10.32 -2.41
N VAL A 63 -4.72 9.48 -2.09
CA VAL A 63 -4.96 8.05 -1.95
C VAL A 63 -5.94 7.80 -0.81
N ALA A 64 -5.74 8.46 0.33
CA ALA A 64 -6.59 8.26 1.50
C ALA A 64 -8.03 8.67 1.23
N ARG A 65 -8.23 9.74 0.48
CA ARG A 65 -9.58 10.21 0.15
C ARG A 65 -10.33 9.15 -0.66
N VAL A 66 -9.67 8.62 -1.68
CA VAL A 66 -10.31 7.61 -2.51
C VAL A 66 -10.50 6.31 -1.75
N ALA A 67 -9.51 5.94 -0.93
CA ALA A 67 -9.64 4.74 -0.09
C ALA A 67 -10.88 4.83 0.79
N LYS A 68 -11.08 5.98 1.42
CA LYS A 68 -12.25 6.16 2.27
C LYS A 68 -13.55 6.01 1.49
N GLU A 69 -13.60 6.54 0.27
CA GLU A 69 -14.79 6.39 -0.59
C GLU A 69 -15.07 4.94 -0.92
N LYS A 70 -14.04 4.09 -0.93
CA LYS A 70 -14.19 2.68 -1.26
C LYS A 70 -14.27 1.80 -0.01
N GLY A 71 -14.36 2.39 1.15
CA GLY A 71 -14.51 1.64 2.39
C GLY A 71 -13.22 1.08 2.96
N LEU A 72 -12.07 1.58 2.52
CA LEU A 72 -10.78 1.11 3.01
C LEU A 72 -10.19 2.07 4.03
N GLN A 73 -9.44 1.51 4.98
CA GLN A 73 -8.62 2.31 5.88
C GLN A 73 -7.32 2.68 5.18
N ALA A 74 -6.69 3.78 5.57
CA ALA A 74 -5.41 4.17 4.99
C ALA A 74 -4.58 4.87 6.06
N VAL A 75 -3.30 4.51 6.13
CA VAL A 75 -2.36 5.06 7.09
C VAL A 75 -1.06 5.42 6.40
N HIS A 76 -0.49 6.57 6.75
CA HIS A 76 0.77 7.04 6.20
C HIS A 76 1.87 6.88 7.24
N ILE A 77 2.83 6.01 6.95
CA ILE A 77 3.99 5.77 7.82
C ILE A 77 5.24 5.96 6.95
N PRO A 78 5.58 7.21 6.62
CA PRO A 78 6.66 7.45 5.67
C PRO A 78 8.02 7.02 6.22
N ILE A 79 8.77 6.33 5.38
CA ILE A 79 10.12 5.88 5.68
C ILE A 79 11.07 6.64 4.77
N SER A 80 11.98 7.40 5.37
CA SER A 80 12.94 8.18 4.62
C SER A 80 14.29 8.00 5.29
N GLY A 81 15.24 7.42 4.58
CA GLY A 81 16.58 7.22 5.10
C GLY A 81 16.75 5.95 5.89
N GLY A 82 15.86 5.62 6.76
CA GLY A 82 15.98 4.41 7.56
C GLY A 82 14.75 4.19 8.41
N MET A 83 14.69 3.02 9.03
CA MET A 83 13.59 2.67 9.89
C MET A 83 13.75 3.37 11.23
N THR A 84 12.70 4.05 11.69
CA THR A 84 12.72 4.71 12.99
C THR A 84 11.86 3.95 13.96
N GLU A 85 12.13 4.16 15.24
CA GLU A 85 11.32 3.56 16.29
C GLU A 85 9.87 4.03 16.20
N GLY A 86 9.67 5.31 15.89
CA GLY A 86 8.32 5.84 15.74
C GLY A 86 7.54 5.15 14.64
N ALA A 87 8.20 4.88 13.51
CA ALA A 87 7.55 4.17 12.42
C ALA A 87 7.16 2.75 12.84
N LEU A 88 8.06 2.06 13.56
CA LEU A 88 7.76 0.72 14.04
C LEU A 88 6.57 0.71 14.98
N ILE A 89 6.54 1.65 15.91
CA ILE A 89 5.43 1.74 16.86
C ILE A 89 4.12 1.96 16.13
N ARG A 90 4.12 2.83 15.14
CA ARG A 90 2.90 3.11 14.37
C ARG A 90 2.46 1.90 13.56
N MET A 91 3.41 1.16 13.01
CA MET A 91 3.07 -0.04 12.26
C MET A 91 2.53 -1.14 13.17
N GLU A 92 3.14 -1.32 14.33
CA GLU A 92 2.64 -2.28 15.31
C GLU A 92 1.21 -1.95 15.71
N LYS A 93 0.92 -0.67 15.92
CA LYS A 93 -0.43 -0.24 16.26
C LYS A 93 -1.39 -0.56 15.12
N ALA A 94 -0.98 -0.27 13.88
CA ALA A 94 -1.81 -0.57 12.73
C ALA A 94 -2.12 -2.06 12.63
N LEU A 95 -1.12 -2.91 12.86
CA LEU A 95 -1.32 -4.36 12.81
C LEU A 95 -2.30 -4.86 13.85
N LYS A 96 -2.36 -4.19 14.99
CA LYS A 96 -3.30 -4.57 16.05
C LYS A 96 -4.71 -4.04 15.81
N GLU A 97 -4.83 -2.88 15.23
CA GLU A 97 -6.10 -2.15 15.23
C GLU A 97 -6.84 -2.14 13.90
N LEU A 98 -6.13 -2.34 12.80
CA LEU A 98 -6.75 -2.18 11.48
C LEU A 98 -7.05 -3.52 10.83
N PRO A 99 -8.06 -3.54 9.97
CA PRO A 99 -8.48 -4.82 9.37
C PRO A 99 -7.49 -5.34 8.34
N MET A 100 -7.43 -6.65 8.26
CA MET A 100 -6.59 -7.38 7.31
C MET A 100 -7.43 -7.88 6.14
N PRO A 101 -6.82 -8.17 4.99
CA PRO A 101 -5.40 -8.01 4.69
C PRO A 101 -5.05 -6.57 4.32
N MET A 102 -3.76 -6.24 4.43
CA MET A 102 -3.25 -4.91 4.14
C MET A 102 -2.47 -4.87 2.85
N TYR A 103 -2.56 -3.74 2.16
CA TYR A 103 -1.82 -3.46 0.95
C TYR A 103 -0.81 -2.36 1.26
N GLY A 104 0.47 -2.69 1.25
CA GLY A 104 1.53 -1.73 1.56
C GLY A 104 2.22 -1.25 0.30
N TYR A 105 2.44 0.06 0.16
CA TYR A 105 3.15 0.55 -0.99
C TYR A 105 4.19 1.61 -0.62
N CYS A 106 5.18 1.72 -1.48
CA CYS A 106 6.14 2.80 -1.46
C CYS A 106 6.55 2.96 -2.93
N ARG A 107 7.77 3.37 -3.21
CA ARG A 107 8.18 3.51 -4.60
C ARG A 107 8.31 2.14 -5.28
N SER A 108 8.87 1.16 -4.56
CA SER A 108 9.13 -0.17 -5.14
C SER A 108 8.55 -1.32 -4.33
N GLY A 109 8.00 -1.03 -3.17
CA GLY A 109 7.51 -2.06 -2.25
C GLY A 109 8.50 -2.42 -1.16
N GLY A 110 9.78 -2.08 -1.34
CA GLY A 110 10.82 -2.49 -0.39
C GLY A 110 10.67 -1.89 1.00
N ARG A 111 10.40 -0.59 1.08
CA ARG A 111 10.24 0.06 2.38
C ARG A 111 9.01 -0.46 3.12
N ALA A 112 7.92 -0.68 2.38
CA ALA A 112 6.70 -1.21 2.98
C ALA A 112 6.92 -2.62 3.52
N GLY A 113 7.63 -3.46 2.76
CA GLY A 113 7.93 -4.80 3.20
C GLY A 113 8.84 -4.84 4.42
N SER A 114 9.86 -3.98 4.44
CA SER A 114 10.76 -3.89 5.57
C SER A 114 10.04 -3.42 6.83
N LEU A 115 9.13 -2.47 6.67
CA LEU A 115 8.35 -1.96 7.79
C LEU A 115 7.49 -3.07 8.39
N TYR A 116 6.81 -3.82 7.53
CA TYR A 116 5.97 -4.92 7.99
C TYR A 116 6.79 -5.99 8.70
N SER A 117 7.89 -6.42 8.08
CA SER A 117 8.74 -7.47 8.66
C SER A 117 9.33 -7.05 9.99
N ALA A 118 9.78 -5.80 10.08
CA ALA A 118 10.35 -5.29 11.33
C ALA A 118 9.30 -5.25 12.43
N ALA A 119 8.09 -4.83 12.10
CA ALA A 119 7.01 -4.76 13.08
C ALA A 119 6.60 -6.15 13.57
N LEU A 120 6.60 -7.14 12.67
CA LEU A 120 6.31 -8.52 13.08
C LEU A 120 7.34 -9.05 14.05
N ARG A 121 8.61 -8.78 13.78
CA ARG A 121 9.68 -9.24 14.68
C ARG A 121 9.57 -8.56 16.05
N ALA A 122 9.24 -7.29 16.06
CA ALA A 122 9.13 -6.53 17.30
C ALA A 122 7.93 -6.97 18.15
N ALA A 123 6.91 -7.53 17.49
CA ALA A 123 5.70 -7.95 18.20
C ALA A 123 5.87 -9.27 18.92
N HIS A 124 6.98 -9.96 18.68
CA HIS A 124 7.29 -11.21 19.34
C HIS A 124 8.44 -11.01 20.30
#